data_9cd359429bada06268192782a2999fa3
#
_entry.id   9cd359429bada06268192782a2999fa3
#
_cell.length_a   1.000
_cell.length_b   1.000
_cell.length_c   1.000
_cell.angle_alpha   90.00
_cell.angle_beta   90.00
_cell.angle_gamma   90.00
#
_symmetry.space_group_name_H-M   'P 1'
#
loop_
_entity.id
_entity.type
_entity.pdbx_description
1 polymer ?
#
loop_
_entity_poly.entity_id
_entity_poly.type
_entity_poly.pdbx_seq_one_letter_code
_entity_poly.pdbx_strand_id
1 'polypeptide(L)'
;MNKDKEAILQEIVRSQNIKNRHQNETNKEIQAYLRAQTDNAEEKKRQLAQILREAMGNSEIIFRGTPQQVDETTYKTVALKQIAEKVFEKYPLASANMKSNCVLQLASYQDVRTIPDALNPLKIIKKADGSIDATNQAIAEIKDFIAFRNEATGQEVIAHFEHDPYGWSKDTIRYVVALMLKANVIQIRVAGKDITVFGETAVSAMDTTNSFNKINISL
;
A
#
# COMPACT_ATOMS: atom_id res chain seq x y z
N MET A 1 24.72 -3.44 14.74
CA MET A 1 25.42 -3.33 13.43
C MET A 1 26.89 -3.60 13.69
N ASN A 2 27.58 -4.41 12.89
CA ASN A 2 29.01 -4.73 13.13
C ASN A 2 29.85 -3.48 12.83
N LYS A 3 30.83 -3.15 13.71
CA LYS A 3 31.70 -1.95 13.58
C LYS A 3 32.36 -1.83 12.19
N ASP A 4 32.70 -2.96 11.57
CA ASP A 4 33.33 -2.96 10.24
C ASP A 4 32.40 -2.47 9.13
N LYS A 5 31.09 -2.80 9.20
CA LYS A 5 30.08 -2.33 8.23
C LYS A 5 29.85 -0.83 8.36
N GLU A 6 29.85 -0.32 9.57
CA GLU A 6 29.69 1.11 9.85
C GLU A 6 30.90 1.90 9.31
N ALA A 7 32.13 1.41 9.52
CA ALA A 7 33.33 2.04 8.98
C ALA A 7 33.30 2.10 7.44
N ILE A 8 32.91 1.02 6.75
CA ILE A 8 32.78 0.99 5.29
C ILE A 8 31.74 2.01 4.81
N LEU A 9 30.59 2.11 5.47
CA LEU A 9 29.55 3.11 5.13
C LEU A 9 30.04 4.53 5.32
N GLN A 10 30.76 4.82 6.42
CA GLN A 10 31.34 6.13 6.67
C GLN A 10 32.35 6.53 5.60
N GLU A 11 33.18 5.59 5.14
CA GLU A 11 34.13 5.85 4.05
C GLU A 11 33.43 6.14 2.73
N ILE A 12 32.37 5.39 2.36
CA ILE A 12 31.55 5.64 1.18
C ILE A 12 30.97 7.06 1.22
N VAL A 13 30.31 7.41 2.33
CA VAL A 13 29.68 8.72 2.53
C VAL A 13 30.70 9.85 2.47
N ARG A 14 31.88 9.67 3.12
CA ARG A 14 32.97 10.64 3.09
C ARG A 14 33.47 10.89 1.67
N SER A 15 33.74 9.83 0.92
CA SER A 15 34.22 9.94 -0.47
C SER A 15 33.19 10.61 -1.38
N GLN A 16 31.90 10.28 -1.22
CA GLN A 16 30.80 10.94 -1.96
C GLN A 16 30.68 12.44 -1.60
N ASN A 17 30.78 12.79 -0.33
CA ASN A 17 30.73 14.18 0.12
C ASN A 17 31.89 15.01 -0.44
N ILE A 18 33.11 14.46 -0.47
CA ILE A 18 34.27 15.11 -1.07
C ILE A 18 34.02 15.36 -2.56
N LYS A 19 33.56 14.34 -3.29
CA LYS A 19 33.23 14.46 -4.71
C LYS A 19 32.18 15.56 -4.95
N ASN A 20 31.08 15.55 -4.20
CA ASN A 20 29.98 16.51 -4.38
C ASN A 20 30.40 17.96 -4.09
N ARG A 21 31.28 18.19 -3.08
CA ARG A 21 31.77 19.52 -2.73
C ARG A 21 32.69 20.10 -3.77
N HIS A 22 33.44 19.28 -4.48
CA HIS A 22 34.49 19.69 -5.42
C HIS A 22 34.20 19.31 -6.87
N GLN A 23 32.94 18.97 -7.20
CA GLN A 23 32.56 18.51 -8.54
C GLN A 23 32.87 19.51 -9.68
N ASN A 24 32.92 20.82 -9.39
CA ASN A 24 33.18 21.88 -10.35
C ASN A 24 34.64 22.34 -10.36
N GLU A 25 35.51 21.64 -9.64
CA GLU A 25 36.93 22.01 -9.56
C GLU A 25 37.68 21.69 -10.87
N THR A 26 38.49 22.61 -11.37
CA THR A 26 39.18 22.48 -12.66
C THR A 26 40.66 22.11 -12.51
N ASN A 27 41.21 22.17 -11.31
CA ASN A 27 42.61 21.83 -11.06
C ASN A 27 42.85 20.32 -11.31
N LYS A 28 43.86 19.99 -12.14
CA LYS A 28 44.15 18.61 -12.55
C LYS A 28 44.52 17.69 -11.37
N GLU A 29 45.21 18.18 -10.38
CA GLU A 29 45.60 17.38 -9.19
C GLU A 29 44.36 17.08 -8.33
N ILE A 30 43.48 18.07 -8.14
CA ILE A 30 42.23 17.89 -7.44
C ILE A 30 41.33 16.89 -8.20
N GLN A 31 41.26 17.02 -9.53
CA GLN A 31 40.50 16.07 -10.36
C GLN A 31 41.04 14.63 -10.24
N ALA A 32 42.37 14.45 -10.20
CA ALA A 32 42.95 13.12 -9.98
C ALA A 32 42.59 12.56 -8.60
N TYR A 33 42.63 13.39 -7.56
CA TYR A 33 42.19 13.02 -6.21
C TYR A 33 40.70 12.64 -6.16
N LEU A 34 39.84 13.41 -6.83
CA LEU A 34 38.40 13.10 -6.89
C LEU A 34 38.08 11.77 -7.61
N ARG A 35 38.85 11.43 -8.65
CA ARG A 35 38.78 10.12 -9.31
C ARG A 35 39.17 9.02 -8.33
N ALA A 36 40.28 9.15 -7.62
CA ALA A 36 40.70 8.17 -6.62
C ALA A 36 39.65 8.01 -5.49
N GLN A 37 39.01 9.09 -5.04
CA GLN A 37 37.91 9.01 -4.08
C GLN A 37 36.68 8.29 -4.66
N THR A 38 36.38 8.48 -5.94
CA THR A 38 35.29 7.78 -6.61
C THR A 38 35.57 6.29 -6.69
N ASP A 39 36.78 5.91 -7.12
CA ASP A 39 37.19 4.51 -7.24
C ASP A 39 37.20 3.80 -5.88
N ASN A 40 37.68 4.46 -4.82
CA ASN A 40 37.60 3.97 -3.45
C ASN A 40 36.15 3.75 -3.00
N ALA A 41 35.25 4.71 -3.26
CA ALA A 41 33.84 4.56 -2.91
C ALA A 41 33.20 3.36 -3.63
N GLU A 42 33.50 3.14 -4.90
CA GLU A 42 32.96 2.00 -5.67
C GLU A 42 33.53 0.65 -5.17
N GLU A 43 34.79 0.61 -4.79
CA GLU A 43 35.39 -0.58 -4.16
C GLU A 43 34.74 -0.89 -2.82
N LYS A 44 34.55 0.13 -1.96
CA LYS A 44 33.89 -0.04 -0.66
C LYS A 44 32.43 -0.45 -0.81
N LYS A 45 31.70 0.04 -1.83
CA LYS A 45 30.34 -0.46 -2.14
C LYS A 45 30.34 -1.94 -2.51
N ARG A 46 31.31 -2.39 -3.32
CA ARG A 46 31.44 -3.82 -3.67
C ARG A 46 31.72 -4.68 -2.45
N GLN A 47 32.64 -4.24 -1.57
CA GLN A 47 32.93 -4.92 -0.30
C GLN A 47 31.68 -5.02 0.59
N LEU A 48 30.95 -3.91 0.74
CA LEU A 48 29.70 -3.91 1.53
C LEU A 48 28.64 -4.84 0.93
N ALA A 49 28.47 -4.83 -0.39
CA ALA A 49 27.54 -5.71 -1.08
C ALA A 49 27.88 -7.18 -0.86
N GLN A 50 29.16 -7.55 -0.90
CA GLN A 50 29.60 -8.92 -0.61
C GLN A 50 29.29 -9.32 0.84
N ILE A 51 29.63 -8.47 1.81
CA ILE A 51 29.33 -8.73 3.24
C ILE A 51 27.82 -8.91 3.47
N LEU A 52 26.99 -8.12 2.78
CA LEU A 52 25.53 -8.24 2.87
C LEU A 52 25.03 -9.56 2.26
N ARG A 53 25.56 -9.97 1.10
CA ARG A 53 25.23 -11.27 0.47
C ARG A 53 25.59 -12.43 1.37
N GLU A 54 26.78 -12.43 1.94
CA GLU A 54 27.24 -13.46 2.89
C GLU A 54 26.36 -13.51 4.14
N ALA A 55 25.99 -12.34 4.67
CA ALA A 55 25.07 -12.26 5.82
C ALA A 55 23.66 -12.77 5.46
N MET A 56 23.17 -12.50 4.26
CA MET A 56 21.88 -13.02 3.78
C MET A 56 21.94 -14.53 3.53
N GLY A 57 23.05 -15.05 2.96
CA GLY A 57 23.20 -16.48 2.71
C GLY A 57 23.23 -17.34 3.99
N ASN A 58 23.52 -16.70 5.14
CA ASN A 58 23.50 -17.34 6.46
C ASN A 58 22.30 -16.91 7.32
N SER A 59 21.29 -16.27 6.73
CA SER A 59 20.12 -15.84 7.46
C SER A 59 18.92 -16.76 7.23
N GLU A 60 18.01 -16.73 8.17
CA GLU A 60 16.74 -17.45 8.10
C GLU A 60 15.57 -16.53 8.41
N ILE A 61 14.42 -16.80 7.79
CA ILE A 61 13.16 -16.17 8.12
C ILE A 61 12.37 -17.13 8.99
N ILE A 62 12.01 -16.71 10.19
CA ILE A 62 11.15 -17.51 11.08
C ILE A 62 9.71 -17.04 10.85
N PHE A 63 8.88 -17.94 10.32
CA PHE A 63 7.46 -17.68 10.14
C PHE A 63 6.62 -18.76 10.84
N ARG A 64 5.75 -18.34 11.78
CA ARG A 64 4.93 -19.24 12.62
C ARG A 64 5.77 -20.34 13.28
N GLY A 65 6.99 -19.99 13.75
CA GLY A 65 7.91 -20.89 14.41
C GLY A 65 8.71 -21.81 13.48
N THR A 66 8.51 -21.73 12.17
CA THR A 66 9.25 -22.55 11.19
C THR A 66 10.35 -21.71 10.53
N PRO A 67 11.65 -22.06 10.72
CA PRO A 67 12.74 -21.38 10.05
C PRO A 67 12.81 -21.78 8.57
N GLN A 68 13.11 -20.80 7.72
CA GLN A 68 13.33 -20.98 6.30
C GLN A 68 14.64 -20.28 5.92
N GLN A 69 15.60 -21.04 5.40
CA GLN A 69 16.87 -20.49 4.93
C GLN A 69 16.63 -19.61 3.70
N VAL A 70 17.24 -18.46 3.66
CA VAL A 70 17.11 -17.51 2.57
C VAL A 70 18.45 -16.91 2.17
N ASP A 71 18.59 -16.59 0.89
CA ASP A 71 19.69 -15.85 0.30
C ASP A 71 19.16 -14.66 -0.52
N GLU A 72 20.05 -13.95 -1.20
CA GLU A 72 19.69 -12.80 -2.02
C GLU A 72 18.65 -13.15 -3.11
N THR A 73 18.69 -14.36 -3.66
CA THR A 73 17.80 -14.80 -4.76
C THR A 73 16.46 -15.31 -4.26
N THR A 74 16.47 -16.05 -3.16
CA THR A 74 15.28 -16.69 -2.60
C THR A 74 14.51 -15.82 -1.63
N TYR A 75 15.15 -14.79 -1.04
CA TYR A 75 14.53 -13.89 -0.07
C TYR A 75 13.18 -13.33 -0.55
N LYS A 76 13.12 -12.78 -1.77
CA LYS A 76 11.89 -12.22 -2.31
C LYS A 76 10.80 -13.28 -2.49
N THR A 77 11.19 -14.47 -2.97
CA THR A 77 10.22 -15.56 -3.18
C THR A 77 9.69 -16.09 -1.86
N VAL A 78 10.56 -16.32 -0.88
CA VAL A 78 10.15 -16.82 0.44
C VAL A 78 9.40 -15.76 1.24
N ALA A 79 9.95 -14.54 1.38
CA ALA A 79 9.36 -13.51 2.21
C ALA A 79 8.12 -12.89 1.56
N LEU A 80 8.17 -12.51 0.28
CA LEU A 80 7.10 -11.76 -0.37
C LEU A 80 6.04 -12.67 -0.97
N LYS A 81 6.40 -13.81 -1.55
CA LYS A 81 5.41 -14.69 -2.15
C LYS A 81 4.83 -15.68 -1.15
N GLN A 82 5.66 -16.51 -0.55
CA GLN A 82 5.16 -17.59 0.29
C GLN A 82 4.62 -17.12 1.65
N ILE A 83 5.28 -16.14 2.28
CA ILE A 83 4.88 -15.63 3.60
C ILE A 83 3.78 -14.59 3.46
N ALA A 84 3.92 -13.62 2.55
CA ALA A 84 2.91 -12.58 2.37
C ALA A 84 1.54 -13.16 1.95
N GLU A 85 1.51 -14.15 1.05
CA GLU A 85 0.26 -14.83 0.67
C GLU A 85 -0.43 -15.50 1.88
N LYS A 86 0.35 -16.02 2.83
CA LYS A 86 -0.19 -16.63 4.06
C LYS A 86 -0.58 -15.61 5.14
N VAL A 87 -0.01 -14.43 5.13
CA VAL A 87 -0.36 -13.33 6.04
C VAL A 87 -1.60 -12.61 5.52
N PHE A 88 -1.64 -12.33 4.22
CA PHE A 88 -2.70 -11.56 3.56
C PHE A 88 -3.59 -12.47 2.72
N GLU A 89 -4.11 -13.56 3.32
CA GLU A 89 -4.94 -14.56 2.63
C GLU A 89 -6.24 -14.01 2.04
N LYS A 90 -6.76 -12.90 2.60
CA LYS A 90 -7.96 -12.20 2.12
C LYS A 90 -7.63 -11.00 1.20
N TYR A 91 -6.35 -10.73 0.94
CA TYR A 91 -5.94 -9.69 0.00
C TYR A 91 -6.58 -9.84 -1.40
N PRO A 92 -6.69 -11.06 -1.99
CA PRO A 92 -7.27 -11.22 -3.32
C PRO A 92 -8.71 -10.75 -3.45
N LEU A 93 -9.48 -10.68 -2.36
CA LEU A 93 -10.89 -10.25 -2.39
C LEU A 93 -11.05 -8.79 -2.85
N ALA A 94 -10.05 -7.94 -2.57
CA ALA A 94 -10.05 -6.54 -3.01
C ALA A 94 -8.66 -6.07 -3.47
N SER A 95 -7.93 -6.92 -4.21
CA SER A 95 -6.57 -6.66 -4.71
C SER A 95 -6.49 -5.60 -5.82
N ALA A 96 -7.39 -4.63 -5.84
CA ALA A 96 -7.39 -3.54 -6.79
C ALA A 96 -6.52 -2.39 -6.32
N ASN A 97 -5.80 -1.76 -7.26
CA ASN A 97 -5.06 -0.54 -6.99
C ASN A 97 -5.88 0.68 -7.46
N MET A 98 -6.87 1.06 -6.65
CA MET A 98 -7.71 2.21 -6.94
C MET A 98 -6.92 3.51 -6.80
N LYS A 99 -7.26 4.51 -7.63
CA LYS A 99 -6.69 5.86 -7.52
C LYS A 99 -7.36 6.64 -6.37
N SER A 100 -6.66 7.60 -5.81
CA SER A 100 -7.16 8.43 -4.69
C SER A 100 -8.47 9.17 -5.00
N ASN A 101 -8.73 9.51 -6.27
CA ASN A 101 -9.95 10.17 -6.73
C ASN A 101 -11.05 9.19 -7.21
N CYS A 102 -10.97 7.91 -6.85
CA CYS A 102 -11.91 6.88 -7.32
C CYS A 102 -13.38 7.16 -6.97
N VAL A 103 -13.62 7.76 -5.80
CA VAL A 103 -14.97 8.12 -5.35
C VAL A 103 -15.56 9.24 -6.21
N LEU A 104 -14.77 10.30 -6.51
CA LEU A 104 -15.16 11.36 -7.43
C LEU A 104 -15.42 10.82 -8.84
N GLN A 105 -14.54 9.95 -9.32
CA GLN A 105 -14.73 9.30 -10.62
C GLN A 105 -16.01 8.46 -10.65
N LEU A 106 -16.30 7.69 -9.59
CA LEU A 106 -17.56 6.94 -9.48
C LEU A 106 -18.79 7.84 -9.51
N ALA A 107 -18.73 9.01 -8.88
CA ALA A 107 -19.81 9.98 -8.82
C ALA A 107 -20.11 10.66 -10.16
N SER A 108 -19.13 10.74 -11.06
CA SER A 108 -19.33 11.34 -12.40
C SER A 108 -20.25 10.52 -13.31
N TYR A 109 -20.55 9.26 -12.94
CA TYR A 109 -21.42 8.37 -13.70
C TYR A 109 -22.78 8.23 -13.01
N GLN A 110 -23.82 8.79 -13.62
CA GLN A 110 -25.20 8.61 -13.14
C GLN A 110 -25.70 7.19 -13.38
N ASP A 111 -25.43 6.64 -14.57
CA ASP A 111 -25.75 5.25 -14.90
C ASP A 111 -24.55 4.35 -14.67
N VAL A 112 -24.67 3.41 -13.75
CA VAL A 112 -23.60 2.44 -13.40
C VAL A 112 -23.17 1.56 -14.58
N ARG A 113 -24.02 1.38 -15.60
CA ARG A 113 -23.70 0.62 -16.83
C ARG A 113 -22.63 1.32 -17.68
N THR A 114 -22.51 2.64 -17.56
CA THR A 114 -21.53 3.44 -18.31
C THR A 114 -20.16 3.53 -17.62
N ILE A 115 -20.04 2.99 -16.41
CA ILE A 115 -18.77 3.00 -15.67
C ILE A 115 -17.71 2.18 -16.40
N PRO A 116 -16.52 2.74 -16.70
CA PRO A 116 -15.45 2.01 -17.37
C PRO A 116 -14.97 0.80 -16.57
N ASP A 117 -14.46 -0.24 -17.24
CA ASP A 117 -13.90 -1.43 -16.57
C ASP A 117 -12.72 -1.09 -15.65
N ALA A 118 -11.96 -0.06 -15.99
CA ALA A 118 -10.89 0.45 -15.14
C ALA A 118 -11.36 0.94 -13.76
N LEU A 119 -12.63 1.34 -13.63
CA LEU A 119 -13.27 1.69 -12.35
C LEU A 119 -14.08 0.54 -11.76
N ASN A 120 -14.07 -0.63 -12.37
CA ASN A 120 -14.74 -1.85 -11.85
C ASN A 120 -13.78 -3.05 -11.79
N PRO A 121 -12.56 -2.89 -11.27
CA PRO A 121 -11.58 -3.99 -11.26
C PRO A 121 -12.01 -5.17 -10.37
N LEU A 122 -12.84 -4.90 -9.37
CA LEU A 122 -13.38 -5.92 -8.46
C LEU A 122 -14.66 -6.60 -9.00
N LYS A 123 -15.12 -6.20 -10.19
CA LYS A 123 -16.35 -6.73 -10.84
C LYS A 123 -17.60 -6.65 -9.95
N ILE A 124 -17.65 -5.66 -9.06
CA ILE A 124 -18.79 -5.40 -8.17
C ILE A 124 -19.98 -4.82 -8.95
N ILE A 125 -19.71 -4.06 -10.01
CA ILE A 125 -20.73 -3.43 -10.85
C ILE A 125 -21.12 -4.42 -11.95
N LYS A 126 -22.37 -4.86 -11.97
CA LYS A 126 -22.97 -5.69 -13.01
C LYS A 126 -23.51 -4.79 -14.14
N LYS A 127 -22.75 -4.60 -15.19
CA LYS A 127 -23.12 -3.72 -16.30
C LYS A 127 -24.36 -4.20 -17.08
N ALA A 128 -24.61 -5.48 -17.07
CA ALA A 128 -25.71 -6.09 -17.84
C ALA A 128 -27.08 -5.58 -17.38
N ASP A 129 -27.27 -5.45 -16.08
CA ASP A 129 -28.52 -5.02 -15.45
C ASP A 129 -28.42 -3.66 -14.73
N GLY A 130 -27.21 -3.11 -14.65
CA GLY A 130 -26.96 -1.83 -13.96
C GLY A 130 -27.00 -1.94 -12.43
N SER A 131 -26.87 -3.14 -11.88
CA SER A 131 -26.86 -3.38 -10.43
C SER A 131 -25.48 -3.38 -9.84
N ILE A 132 -25.40 -3.23 -8.52
CA ILE A 132 -24.20 -3.43 -7.73
C ILE A 132 -24.36 -4.76 -7.00
N ASP A 133 -23.36 -5.64 -7.13
CA ASP A 133 -23.37 -6.96 -6.53
C ASP A 133 -23.13 -6.89 -5.01
N ALA A 134 -24.19 -6.77 -4.25
CA ALA A 134 -24.14 -6.76 -2.77
C ALA A 134 -23.64 -8.09 -2.17
N THR A 135 -23.52 -9.17 -2.97
CA THR A 135 -23.00 -10.47 -2.55
C THR A 135 -21.50 -10.63 -2.82
N ASN A 136 -20.87 -9.63 -3.43
CA ASN A 136 -19.41 -9.64 -3.64
C ASN A 136 -18.67 -9.81 -2.30
N GLN A 137 -17.67 -10.66 -2.28
CA GLN A 137 -16.95 -11.03 -1.06
C GLN A 137 -16.32 -9.83 -0.35
N ALA A 138 -15.79 -8.82 -1.09
CA ALA A 138 -15.27 -7.62 -0.46
C ALA A 138 -16.35 -6.80 0.26
N ILE A 139 -17.55 -6.72 -0.30
CA ILE A 139 -18.71 -6.10 0.35
C ILE A 139 -19.15 -6.91 1.56
N ALA A 140 -19.21 -8.24 1.45
CA ALA A 140 -19.62 -9.12 2.55
C ALA A 140 -18.71 -8.96 3.77
N GLU A 141 -17.38 -8.95 3.58
CA GLU A 141 -16.42 -8.76 4.67
C GLU A 141 -16.61 -7.41 5.39
N ILE A 142 -16.78 -6.31 4.64
CA ILE A 142 -17.01 -4.99 5.25
C ILE A 142 -18.37 -4.96 5.97
N LYS A 143 -19.39 -5.54 5.38
CA LYS A 143 -20.72 -5.64 5.97
C LYS A 143 -20.70 -6.42 7.29
N ASP A 144 -20.04 -7.56 7.33
CA ASP A 144 -19.92 -8.39 8.53
C ASP A 144 -19.14 -7.65 9.64
N PHE A 145 -18.09 -6.90 9.29
CA PHE A 145 -17.35 -6.06 10.23
C PHE A 145 -18.26 -4.97 10.85
N ILE A 146 -19.05 -4.28 10.02
CA ILE A 146 -19.98 -3.24 10.49
C ILE A 146 -21.08 -3.87 11.34
N ALA A 147 -21.67 -5.01 10.91
CA ALA A 147 -22.70 -5.73 11.64
C ALA A 147 -22.25 -6.15 13.04
N PHE A 148 -21.02 -6.65 13.17
CA PHE A 148 -20.44 -7.05 14.45
C PHE A 148 -20.30 -5.87 15.43
N ARG A 149 -20.07 -4.65 14.93
CA ARG A 149 -19.90 -3.44 15.75
C ARG A 149 -21.18 -2.63 15.93
N ASN A 150 -22.25 -2.94 15.18
CA ASN A 150 -23.47 -2.16 14.97
C ASN A 150 -23.25 -0.84 14.22
N GLU A 151 -22.14 -0.15 14.46
CA GLU A 151 -21.69 1.07 13.79
C GLU A 151 -20.14 1.08 13.80
N ALA A 152 -19.53 1.56 12.74
CA ALA A 152 -18.07 1.71 12.65
C ALA A 152 -17.71 3.05 12.02
N THR A 153 -16.64 3.68 12.52
CA THR A 153 -16.07 4.87 11.88
C THR A 153 -15.28 4.47 10.63
N GLY A 154 -15.17 5.38 9.67
CA GLY A 154 -14.31 5.17 8.49
C GLY A 154 -12.87 4.88 8.86
N GLN A 155 -12.36 5.47 9.96
CA GLN A 155 -11.03 5.17 10.50
C GLN A 155 -10.91 3.71 10.95
N GLU A 156 -11.90 3.19 11.67
CA GLU A 156 -11.89 1.78 12.12
C GLU A 156 -11.98 0.80 10.96
N VAL A 157 -12.78 1.12 9.94
CA VAL A 157 -12.87 0.31 8.71
C VAL A 157 -11.52 0.28 8.01
N ILE A 158 -10.88 1.43 7.78
CA ILE A 158 -9.54 1.47 7.19
C ILE A 158 -8.54 0.67 8.04
N ALA A 159 -8.47 0.91 9.34
CA ALA A 159 -7.53 0.25 10.22
C ALA A 159 -7.69 -1.27 10.23
N HIS A 160 -8.91 -1.79 10.12
CA HIS A 160 -9.17 -3.21 10.07
C HIS A 160 -8.73 -3.85 8.74
N PHE A 161 -9.11 -3.23 7.61
CA PHE A 161 -8.88 -3.82 6.29
C PHE A 161 -7.51 -3.49 5.67
N GLU A 162 -6.77 -2.54 6.22
CA GLU A 162 -5.38 -2.24 5.83
C GLU A 162 -4.38 -3.27 6.39
N HIS A 163 -4.74 -3.99 7.46
CA HIS A 163 -3.89 -4.97 8.13
C HIS A 163 -4.21 -6.42 7.72
N ASP A 164 -3.44 -7.37 8.27
CA ASP A 164 -3.71 -8.80 8.10
C ASP A 164 -5.11 -9.17 8.62
N PRO A 165 -5.82 -10.08 7.97
CA PRO A 165 -5.43 -10.84 6.78
C PRO A 165 -5.75 -10.18 5.43
N TYR A 166 -6.15 -8.91 5.39
CA TYR A 166 -6.67 -8.22 4.20
C TYR A 166 -5.59 -7.47 3.41
N GLY A 167 -4.87 -6.51 4.02
CA GLY A 167 -3.86 -5.69 3.34
C GLY A 167 -4.41 -4.81 2.21
N TRP A 168 -5.69 -4.40 2.28
CA TRP A 168 -6.33 -3.61 1.24
C TRP A 168 -5.87 -2.16 1.27
N SER A 169 -5.78 -1.52 0.11
CA SER A 169 -5.44 -0.10 0.08
C SER A 169 -6.60 0.76 0.60
N LYS A 170 -6.26 1.89 1.23
CA LYS A 170 -7.24 2.88 1.73
C LYS A 170 -8.20 3.33 0.63
N ASP A 171 -7.70 3.50 -0.57
CA ASP A 171 -8.49 3.94 -1.71
C ASP A 171 -9.45 2.85 -2.18
N THR A 172 -9.02 1.58 -2.16
CA THR A 172 -9.91 0.45 -2.46
C THR A 172 -11.00 0.30 -1.41
N ILE A 173 -10.68 0.45 -0.12
CA ILE A 173 -11.66 0.41 0.97
C ILE A 173 -12.71 1.50 0.79
N ARG A 174 -12.29 2.76 0.56
CA ARG A 174 -13.20 3.89 0.31
C ARG A 174 -14.10 3.65 -0.91
N TYR A 175 -13.53 3.09 -1.97
CA TYR A 175 -14.27 2.76 -3.18
C TYR A 175 -15.35 1.70 -2.93
N VAL A 176 -15.03 0.61 -2.19
CA VAL A 176 -16.01 -0.43 -1.86
C VAL A 176 -17.13 0.13 -0.98
N VAL A 177 -16.81 0.94 0.04
CA VAL A 177 -17.80 1.60 0.90
C VAL A 177 -18.70 2.55 0.08
N ALA A 178 -18.14 3.28 -0.88
CA ALA A 178 -18.93 4.13 -1.77
C ALA A 178 -19.91 3.33 -2.64
N LEU A 179 -19.49 2.16 -3.13
CA LEU A 179 -20.38 1.24 -3.84
C LEU A 179 -21.47 0.66 -2.93
N MET A 180 -21.15 0.33 -1.67
CA MET A 180 -22.13 -0.15 -0.68
C MET A 180 -23.21 0.90 -0.41
N LEU A 181 -22.84 2.17 -0.27
CA LEU A 181 -23.81 3.26 -0.13
C LEU A 181 -24.64 3.44 -1.41
N LYS A 182 -24.02 3.40 -2.58
CA LYS A 182 -24.71 3.48 -3.88
C LYS A 182 -25.69 2.31 -4.11
N ALA A 183 -25.42 1.16 -3.49
CA ALA A 183 -26.28 -0.02 -3.50
C ALA A 183 -27.34 -0.03 -2.39
N ASN A 184 -27.41 1.00 -1.56
CA ASN A 184 -28.28 1.05 -0.37
C ASN A 184 -28.06 -0.12 0.61
N VAL A 185 -26.83 -0.63 0.70
CA VAL A 185 -26.44 -1.69 1.65
C VAL A 185 -26.10 -1.10 3.01
N ILE A 186 -25.63 0.15 3.01
CA ILE A 186 -25.23 0.91 4.22
C ILE A 186 -25.81 2.30 4.17
N GLN A 187 -25.82 2.95 5.31
CA GLN A 187 -25.95 4.41 5.46
C GLN A 187 -24.70 4.97 6.13
N ILE A 188 -24.44 6.25 5.89
CA ILE A 188 -23.35 6.98 6.56
C ILE A 188 -23.88 8.16 7.34
N ARG A 189 -23.21 8.50 8.45
CA ARG A 189 -23.51 9.72 9.22
C ARG A 189 -22.37 10.70 9.07
N VAL A 190 -22.69 11.90 8.62
CA VAL A 190 -21.75 13.01 8.41
C VAL A 190 -22.22 14.22 9.21
N ALA A 191 -21.40 14.72 10.13
CA ALA A 191 -21.72 15.84 11.00
C ALA A 191 -23.12 15.71 11.67
N GLY A 192 -23.44 14.50 12.14
CA GLY A 192 -24.69 14.19 12.85
C GLY A 192 -25.91 13.97 11.94
N LYS A 193 -25.77 14.02 10.60
CA LYS A 193 -26.85 13.78 9.64
C LYS A 193 -26.68 12.44 8.96
N ASP A 194 -27.74 11.64 8.93
CA ASP A 194 -27.76 10.37 8.21
C ASP A 194 -27.95 10.61 6.70
N ILE A 195 -27.15 9.91 5.92
CA ILE A 195 -27.10 10.00 4.47
C ILE A 195 -27.24 8.57 3.93
N THR A 196 -28.32 8.33 3.20
CA THR A 196 -28.66 7.04 2.60
C THR A 196 -28.47 7.03 1.08
N VAL A 197 -28.21 8.19 0.48
CA VAL A 197 -28.08 8.34 -0.98
C VAL A 197 -26.66 8.76 -1.34
N PHE A 198 -26.10 8.08 -2.34
CA PHE A 198 -24.80 8.43 -2.90
C PHE A 198 -24.92 9.70 -3.75
N GLY A 199 -24.83 10.86 -3.12
CA GLY A 199 -24.88 12.19 -3.72
C GLY A 199 -23.68 13.04 -3.31
N GLU A 200 -23.72 14.35 -3.60
CA GLU A 200 -22.62 15.29 -3.41
C GLU A 200 -22.05 15.28 -1.98
N THR A 201 -22.92 15.27 -0.96
CA THR A 201 -22.49 15.21 0.45
C THR A 201 -21.75 13.92 0.78
N ALA A 202 -22.21 12.78 0.30
CA ALA A 202 -21.56 11.49 0.49
C ALA A 202 -20.20 11.44 -0.23
N VAL A 203 -20.15 11.94 -1.45
CA VAL A 203 -18.91 12.02 -2.25
C VAL A 203 -17.87 12.88 -1.53
N SER A 204 -18.25 14.09 -1.10
CA SER A 204 -17.38 15.00 -0.35
C SER A 204 -16.83 14.36 0.94
N ALA A 205 -17.67 13.59 1.65
CA ALA A 205 -17.30 12.91 2.88
C ALA A 205 -16.37 11.70 2.64
N MET A 206 -16.38 11.10 1.45
CA MET A 206 -15.60 9.91 1.11
C MET A 206 -14.43 10.17 0.14
N ASP A 207 -14.27 11.40 -0.38
CA ASP A 207 -13.26 11.70 -1.41
C ASP A 207 -11.84 11.61 -0.89
N THR A 208 -11.58 12.00 0.35
CA THR A 208 -10.24 11.90 0.96
C THR A 208 -10.25 10.93 2.14
N THR A 209 -9.09 10.36 2.46
CA THR A 209 -8.93 9.53 3.67
C THR A 209 -9.26 10.32 4.94
N ASN A 210 -8.89 11.60 5.00
CA ASN A 210 -9.14 12.44 6.18
C ASN A 210 -10.63 12.72 6.40
N SER A 211 -11.41 12.94 5.34
CA SER A 211 -12.86 13.11 5.46
C SER A 211 -13.56 11.78 5.75
N PHE A 212 -13.13 10.70 5.07
CA PHE A 212 -13.66 9.35 5.27
C PHE A 212 -13.48 8.85 6.71
N ASN A 213 -12.34 9.12 7.34
CA ASN A 213 -12.09 8.72 8.73
C ASN A 213 -13.12 9.26 9.73
N LYS A 214 -13.82 10.34 9.39
CA LYS A 214 -14.74 11.05 10.28
C LYS A 214 -16.21 10.64 10.11
N ILE A 215 -16.53 9.84 9.10
CA ILE A 215 -17.90 9.34 8.93
C ILE A 215 -18.16 8.15 9.85
N ASN A 216 -19.40 7.99 10.27
CA ASN A 216 -19.90 6.76 10.86
C ASN A 216 -20.68 5.98 9.81
N ILE A 217 -20.54 4.65 9.84
CA ILE A 217 -21.10 3.74 8.85
C ILE A 217 -21.93 2.70 9.59
N SER A 218 -23.18 2.50 9.19
CA SER A 218 -24.10 1.49 9.73
C SER A 218 -24.85 0.77 8.60
N LEU A 219 -25.45 -0.37 8.92
CA LEU A 219 -26.26 -1.16 7.98
C LEU A 219 -27.66 -0.61 7.87
#